data_17bdaf6d91da9bbac9e047f90daf64a2
#
_entry.id   17bdaf6d91da9bbac9e047f90daf64a2
#
_cell.length_a   1.000
_cell.length_b   1.000
_cell.length_c   1.000
_cell.angle_alpha   90.00
_cell.angle_beta   90.00
_cell.angle_gamma   90.00
#
_symmetry.space_group_name_H-M   'P 1'
#
loop_
_entity.id
_entity.type
_entity.pdbx_description
1 polymer ?
#
loop_
_entity_poly.entity_id
_entity_poly.type
_entity_poly.pdbx_seq_one_letter_code
_entity_poly.pdbx_strand_id
1 'polypeptide(L)'
;MARERENLPVEVRPYRVGLTLSGGGAKGFAHVGALKAMEELGIRPDIISGTSAGAVIAVLYADGYSPDEILDLFSGLSFNDLAEITLPRSCFFKIDRFKHFLQKSLRAVNIEDLSIPVVVTATDLDM
;
A
#
# COMPACT_ATOMS: atom_id res chain seq x y z
N MET A 1 12.80 -7.56 -33.89
CA MET A 1 12.35 -8.85 -33.31
C MET A 1 11.17 -8.54 -32.40
N ALA A 2 9.96 -8.74 -32.86
CA ALA A 2 8.76 -8.66 -32.01
C ALA A 2 8.77 -9.89 -31.10
N ARG A 3 8.81 -9.66 -29.77
CA ARG A 3 8.59 -10.74 -28.80
C ARG A 3 7.18 -11.24 -29.03
N GLU A 4 7.03 -12.48 -29.45
CA GLU A 4 5.75 -13.20 -29.45
C GLU A 4 5.17 -13.06 -28.03
N ARG A 5 4.06 -12.36 -27.92
CA ARG A 5 3.24 -12.42 -26.71
C ARG A 5 2.61 -13.81 -26.73
N GLU A 6 3.15 -14.72 -25.93
CA GLU A 6 2.50 -15.98 -25.67
C GLU A 6 1.05 -15.71 -25.30
N ASN A 7 0.14 -16.18 -26.14
CA ASN A 7 -1.28 -16.20 -25.85
C ASN A 7 -1.53 -17.25 -24.76
N LEU A 8 -1.32 -16.84 -23.51
CA LEU A 8 -1.75 -17.65 -22.37
C LEU A 8 -3.28 -17.79 -22.45
N PRO A 9 -3.82 -19.00 -22.29
CA PRO A 9 -5.26 -19.24 -22.26
C PRO A 9 -5.90 -18.30 -21.21
N VAL A 10 -7.11 -17.83 -21.51
CA VAL A 10 -7.89 -16.92 -20.63
C VAL A 10 -8.06 -17.48 -19.21
N GLU A 11 -7.98 -18.79 -19.05
CA GLU A 11 -8.06 -19.52 -17.78
C GLU A 11 -6.85 -19.28 -16.83
N VAL A 12 -5.76 -18.72 -17.31
CA VAL A 12 -4.51 -18.51 -16.53
C VAL A 12 -4.33 -17.05 -16.10
N ARG A 13 -5.33 -16.20 -16.23
CA ARG A 13 -5.25 -14.82 -15.71
C ARG A 13 -5.81 -14.77 -14.29
N PRO A 14 -4.96 -14.91 -13.25
CA PRO A 14 -5.43 -14.97 -11.86
C PRO A 14 -6.01 -13.64 -11.37
N TYR A 15 -5.70 -12.52 -12.06
CA TYR A 15 -6.10 -11.18 -11.64
C TYR A 15 -6.90 -10.48 -12.73
N ARG A 16 -8.06 -9.92 -12.37
CA ARG A 16 -8.96 -9.16 -13.26
C ARG A 16 -8.80 -7.66 -13.05
N VAL A 17 -8.57 -7.25 -11.80
CA VAL A 17 -8.41 -5.85 -11.40
C VAL A 17 -7.11 -5.71 -10.64
N GLY A 18 -6.14 -5.01 -11.24
CA GLY A 18 -4.91 -4.60 -10.59
C GLY A 18 -4.97 -3.12 -10.22
N LEU A 19 -4.56 -2.79 -8.99
CA LEU A 19 -4.50 -1.42 -8.50
C LEU A 19 -3.05 -1.03 -8.21
N THR A 20 -2.61 0.13 -8.71
CA THR A 20 -1.28 0.68 -8.42
C THR A 20 -1.41 2.00 -7.68
N LEU A 21 -0.79 2.09 -6.51
CA LEU A 21 -0.80 3.25 -5.63
C LEU A 21 0.57 3.92 -5.62
N SER A 22 0.64 5.15 -6.09
CA SER A 22 1.90 5.91 -6.15
C SER A 22 2.37 6.38 -4.77
N GLY A 23 3.65 6.73 -4.67
CA GLY A 23 4.15 7.52 -3.55
C GLY A 23 3.58 8.95 -3.58
N GLY A 24 3.85 9.72 -2.54
CA GLY A 24 3.42 11.13 -2.48
C GLY A 24 3.27 11.68 -1.07
N GLY A 25 3.77 10.99 -0.07
CA GLY A 25 3.70 11.42 1.32
C GLY A 25 2.27 11.67 1.78
N ALA A 26 1.98 12.86 2.32
CA ALA A 26 0.63 13.22 2.79
C ALA A 26 -0.45 13.13 1.70
N LYS A 27 -0.09 13.24 0.42
CA LYS A 27 -1.02 13.05 -0.70
C LYS A 27 -1.52 11.59 -0.81
N GLY A 28 -0.85 10.66 -0.15
CA GLY A 28 -1.29 9.26 -0.06
C GLY A 28 -2.72 9.10 0.45
N PHE A 29 -3.23 10.03 1.26
CA PHE A 29 -4.63 9.99 1.69
C PHE A 29 -5.65 10.02 0.55
N ALA A 30 -5.28 10.56 -0.63
CA ALA A 30 -6.12 10.49 -1.82
C ALA A 30 -6.38 9.05 -2.26
N HIS A 31 -5.43 8.14 -2.02
CA HIS A 31 -5.60 6.72 -2.34
C HIS A 31 -6.70 6.08 -1.48
N VAL A 32 -6.83 6.50 -0.22
CA VAL A 32 -7.89 6.00 0.66
C VAL A 32 -9.27 6.41 0.13
N GLY A 33 -9.39 7.66 -0.33
CA GLY A 33 -10.62 8.14 -0.98
C GLY A 33 -10.95 7.37 -2.26
N ALA A 34 -9.92 7.05 -3.07
CA ALA A 34 -10.09 6.24 -4.28
C ALA A 34 -10.54 4.81 -3.95
N LEU A 35 -9.95 4.17 -2.93
CA LEU A 35 -10.36 2.85 -2.46
C LEU A 35 -11.80 2.85 -1.97
N LYS A 36 -12.21 3.87 -1.22
CA LYS A 36 -13.59 4.04 -0.75
C LYS A 36 -14.56 4.13 -1.92
N ALA A 37 -14.27 4.96 -2.91
CA ALA A 37 -15.09 5.09 -4.11
C ALA A 37 -15.16 3.78 -4.91
N MET A 38 -14.08 3.02 -4.99
CA MET A 38 -14.05 1.70 -5.64
C MET A 38 -14.97 0.72 -4.90
N GLU A 39 -14.92 0.67 -3.56
CA GLU A 39 -15.80 -0.19 -2.76
C GLU A 39 -17.28 0.18 -2.95
N GLU A 40 -17.62 1.47 -2.95
CA GLU A 40 -18.98 1.97 -3.21
C GLU A 40 -19.51 1.55 -4.59
N LEU A 41 -18.62 1.40 -5.56
CA LEU A 41 -18.93 0.90 -6.90
C LEU A 41 -18.88 -0.64 -7.02
N GLY A 42 -18.62 -1.35 -5.93
CA GLY A 42 -18.48 -2.80 -5.92
C GLY A 42 -17.22 -3.31 -6.63
N ILE A 43 -16.21 -2.44 -6.81
CA ILE A 43 -14.93 -2.79 -7.46
C ILE A 43 -13.91 -3.12 -6.37
N ARG A 44 -13.40 -4.35 -6.39
CA ARG A 44 -12.31 -4.79 -5.51
C ARG A 44 -11.09 -5.18 -6.33
N PRO A 45 -9.89 -4.74 -5.95
CA PRO A 45 -8.67 -5.19 -6.60
C PRO A 45 -8.36 -6.65 -6.22
N ASP A 46 -7.89 -7.41 -7.21
CA ASP A 46 -7.38 -8.77 -7.01
C ASP A 46 -5.89 -8.79 -6.66
N ILE A 47 -5.19 -7.72 -6.99
CA ILE A 47 -3.76 -7.49 -6.67
C ILE A 47 -3.52 -5.99 -6.53
N ILE A 48 -2.67 -5.61 -5.58
CA ILE A 48 -2.32 -4.20 -5.35
C ILE A 48 -0.80 -4.05 -5.41
N SER A 49 -0.34 -3.00 -6.07
CA SER A 49 1.06 -2.57 -5.96
C SER A 49 1.15 -1.17 -5.36
N GLY A 50 2.21 -0.92 -4.61
CA GLY A 50 2.38 0.38 -3.97
C GLY A 50 3.83 0.79 -3.79
N THR A 51 4.04 2.11 -3.76
CA THR A 51 5.33 2.74 -3.50
C THR A 51 5.17 3.76 -2.37
N SER A 52 6.08 3.79 -1.39
CA SER A 52 6.08 4.75 -0.27
C SER A 52 4.70 4.79 0.43
N ALA A 53 4.06 5.95 0.52
CA ALA A 53 2.73 6.11 1.11
C ALA A 53 1.69 5.17 0.49
N GLY A 54 1.75 4.97 -0.84
CA GLY A 54 0.87 4.02 -1.53
C GLY A 54 1.10 2.57 -1.11
N ALA A 55 2.35 2.18 -0.78
CA ALA A 55 2.65 0.85 -0.26
C ALA A 55 2.02 0.63 1.12
N VAL A 56 2.07 1.63 1.99
CA VAL A 56 1.46 1.56 3.33
C VAL A 56 -0.04 1.34 3.24
N ILE A 57 -0.71 2.13 2.40
CA ILE A 57 -2.15 2.02 2.21
C ILE A 57 -2.52 0.69 1.54
N ALA A 58 -1.73 0.24 0.56
CA ALA A 58 -1.91 -1.06 -0.08
C ALA A 58 -1.87 -2.21 0.93
N VAL A 59 -0.87 -2.21 1.82
CA VAL A 59 -0.70 -3.25 2.83
C VAL A 59 -1.82 -3.22 3.86
N LEU A 60 -2.19 -2.05 4.40
CA LEU A 60 -3.29 -1.94 5.35
C LEU A 60 -4.62 -2.40 4.74
N TYR A 61 -4.91 -2.00 3.51
CA TYR A 61 -6.13 -2.42 2.82
C TYR A 61 -6.14 -3.93 2.55
N ALA A 62 -5.02 -4.49 2.11
CA ALA A 62 -4.86 -5.92 1.88
C ALA A 62 -4.90 -6.76 3.17
N ASP A 63 -4.55 -6.15 4.31
CA ASP A 63 -4.66 -6.75 5.64
C ASP A 63 -6.11 -6.74 6.19
N GLY A 64 -7.06 -6.18 5.42
CA GLY A 64 -8.48 -6.21 5.71
C GLY A 64 -9.02 -4.97 6.42
N TYR A 65 -8.27 -3.87 6.45
CA TYR A 65 -8.80 -2.59 6.91
C TYR A 65 -9.69 -1.96 5.84
N SER A 66 -10.84 -1.46 6.22
CA SER A 66 -11.65 -0.60 5.36
C SER A 66 -10.98 0.76 5.15
N PRO A 67 -11.35 1.51 4.09
CA PRO A 67 -10.84 2.86 3.89
C PRO A 67 -11.07 3.78 5.09
N ASP A 68 -12.22 3.69 5.75
CA ASP A 68 -12.52 4.51 6.93
C ASP A 68 -11.64 4.12 8.12
N GLU A 69 -11.42 2.83 8.38
CA GLU A 69 -10.50 2.37 9.42
C GLU A 69 -9.05 2.82 9.15
N ILE A 70 -8.63 2.84 7.89
CA ILE A 70 -7.30 3.36 7.51
C ILE A 70 -7.19 4.85 7.86
N LEU A 71 -8.20 5.66 7.57
CA LEU A 71 -8.23 7.07 7.96
C LEU A 71 -8.17 7.23 9.48
N ASP A 72 -8.91 6.42 10.23
CA ASP A 72 -8.91 6.45 11.69
C ASP A 72 -7.54 6.10 12.28
N LEU A 73 -6.84 5.11 11.74
CA LEU A 73 -5.47 4.77 12.15
C LEU A 73 -4.52 5.97 11.99
N PHE A 74 -4.64 6.72 10.89
CA PHE A 74 -3.80 7.88 10.66
C PHE A 74 -4.24 9.13 11.42
N SER A 75 -5.52 9.26 11.76
CA SER A 75 -6.02 10.39 12.56
C SER A 75 -5.46 10.40 13.99
N GLY A 76 -5.06 9.22 14.49
CA GLY A 76 -4.36 9.06 15.77
C GLY A 76 -2.87 9.48 15.74
N LEU A 77 -2.30 9.70 14.55
CA LEU A 77 -0.93 10.18 14.39
C LEU A 77 -0.91 11.72 14.38
N SER A 78 0.06 12.33 15.07
CA SER A 78 0.20 13.78 14.99
C SER A 78 0.63 14.22 13.58
N PHE A 79 0.28 15.45 13.20
CA PHE A 79 0.72 16.03 11.92
C PHE A 79 2.25 15.99 11.76
N ASN A 80 2.99 16.13 12.86
CA ASN A 80 4.45 15.99 12.87
C ASN A 80 4.89 14.57 12.56
N ASP A 81 4.20 13.55 13.08
CA ASP A 81 4.52 12.15 12.79
C ASP A 81 4.29 11.83 11.30
N LEU A 82 3.23 12.39 10.71
CA LEU A 82 2.93 12.25 9.28
C LEU A 82 3.91 13.05 8.40
N ALA A 83 4.28 14.27 8.79
CA ALA A 83 5.24 15.10 8.08
C ALA A 83 6.64 14.48 8.11
N GLU A 84 6.97 13.77 9.16
CA GLU A 84 8.24 13.06 9.34
C GLU A 84 8.38 11.84 8.43
N ILE A 85 7.27 11.17 8.09
CA ILE A 85 7.23 10.12 7.08
C ILE A 85 7.50 10.68 5.67
N THR A 86 7.24 11.98 5.46
CA THR A 86 7.28 12.62 4.13
C THR A 86 8.55 13.40 3.82
N LEU A 87 9.37 13.76 4.81
CA LEU A 87 10.55 14.61 4.63
C LEU A 87 11.80 14.02 5.32
N PRO A 88 12.75 13.44 4.58
CA PRO A 88 13.94 12.81 5.15
C PRO A 88 15.01 13.84 5.49
N ARG A 89 14.85 14.60 6.58
CA ARG A 89 15.88 15.52 7.07
C ARG A 89 16.64 15.07 8.32
N SER A 90 16.26 13.93 8.94
CA SER A 90 16.97 13.35 10.09
C SER A 90 16.56 11.88 10.25
N CYS A 91 17.15 10.99 9.46
CA CYS A 91 16.55 9.72 9.07
C CYS A 91 16.44 8.59 10.09
N PHE A 92 17.28 8.49 11.12
CA PHE A 92 17.39 7.21 11.85
C PHE A 92 16.40 7.02 13.00
N PHE A 93 16.06 8.05 13.77
CA PHE A 93 15.19 7.91 14.95
C PHE A 93 13.68 7.81 14.65
N LYS A 94 13.26 8.16 13.44
CA LYS A 94 11.84 8.31 13.07
C LYS A 94 11.27 7.09 12.37
N ILE A 95 12.11 6.32 11.67
CA ILE A 95 11.75 5.05 11.04
C ILE A 95 11.28 4.04 12.08
N ASP A 96 11.89 4.02 13.28
CA ASP A 96 11.50 3.08 14.34
C ASP A 96 10.08 3.31 14.85
N ARG A 97 9.64 4.57 14.97
CA ARG A 97 8.26 4.89 15.36
C ARG A 97 7.25 4.42 14.32
N PHE A 98 7.56 4.65 13.05
CA PHE A 98 6.72 4.20 11.94
C PHE A 98 6.69 2.67 11.83
N LYS A 99 7.85 2.03 11.95
CA LYS A 99 7.95 0.58 12.04
C LYS A 99 7.10 0.02 13.18
N HIS A 100 7.19 0.62 14.37
CA HIS A 100 6.40 0.21 15.52
C HIS A 100 4.89 0.43 15.29
N PHE A 101 4.50 1.54 14.66
CA PHE A 101 3.11 1.78 14.25
C PHE A 101 2.61 0.68 13.33
N LEU A 102 3.34 0.34 12.27
CA LEU A 102 2.94 -0.73 11.36
C LEU A 102 2.87 -2.08 12.06
N GLN A 103 3.87 -2.41 12.89
CA GLN A 103 3.89 -3.68 13.64
C GLN A 103 2.71 -3.83 14.59
N LYS A 104 2.19 -2.73 15.14
CA LYS A 104 0.99 -2.74 15.99
C LYS A 104 -0.30 -2.79 15.20
N SER A 105 -0.33 -2.19 14.02
CA SER A 105 -1.52 -2.07 13.21
C SER A 105 -1.76 -3.31 12.35
N LEU A 106 -0.72 -3.92 11.82
CA LEU A 106 -0.85 -5.08 10.94
C LEU A 106 -1.23 -6.34 11.71
N ARG A 107 -2.19 -7.07 11.17
CA ARG A 107 -2.67 -8.38 11.64
C ARG A 107 -1.84 -9.51 11.04
N ALA A 108 -1.48 -9.37 9.75
CA ALA A 108 -0.60 -10.28 9.05
C ALA A 108 0.85 -10.15 9.53
N VAL A 109 1.55 -11.27 9.65
CA VAL A 109 2.97 -11.32 10.03
C VAL A 109 3.87 -11.23 8.80
N ASN A 110 3.48 -11.89 7.71
CA ASN A 110 4.21 -11.88 6.44
C ASN A 110 3.35 -11.26 5.35
N ILE A 111 3.99 -10.73 4.31
CA ILE A 111 3.28 -10.11 3.18
C ILE A 111 2.44 -11.16 2.42
N GLU A 112 2.84 -12.41 2.46
CA GLU A 112 2.15 -13.53 1.85
C GLU A 112 0.85 -13.92 2.58
N ASP A 113 0.69 -13.49 3.84
CA ASP A 113 -0.50 -13.76 4.66
C ASP A 113 -1.62 -12.74 4.41
N LEU A 114 -1.37 -11.70 3.61
CA LEU A 114 -2.35 -10.68 3.28
C LEU A 114 -3.50 -11.25 2.44
N SER A 115 -4.72 -10.76 2.67
CA SER A 115 -5.93 -11.24 1.98
C SER A 115 -5.95 -10.90 0.48
N ILE A 116 -5.20 -9.88 0.08
CA ILE A 116 -4.99 -9.49 -1.32
C ILE A 116 -3.49 -9.51 -1.56
N PRO A 117 -2.98 -10.13 -2.63
CA PRO A 117 -1.57 -10.08 -3.00
C PRO A 117 -1.08 -8.65 -3.16
N VAL A 118 0.04 -8.32 -2.52
CA VAL A 118 0.65 -6.98 -2.55
C VAL A 118 2.06 -7.05 -3.10
N VAL A 119 2.40 -6.09 -3.96
CA VAL A 119 3.75 -5.85 -4.44
C VAL A 119 4.21 -4.48 -3.96
N VAL A 120 5.31 -4.41 -3.23
CA VAL A 120 5.91 -3.14 -2.79
C VAL A 120 7.26 -2.94 -3.46
N THR A 121 7.56 -1.68 -3.81
CA THR A 121 8.85 -1.32 -4.38
C THR A 121 9.74 -0.71 -3.31
N ALA A 122 11.01 -1.07 -3.32
CA ALA A 122 12.05 -0.48 -2.49
C ALA A 122 13.31 -0.22 -3.32
N THR A 123 14.12 0.75 -2.89
CA THR A 123 15.42 1.04 -3.50
C THR A 123 16.51 0.64 -2.52
N ASP A 124 17.41 -0.22 -2.97
CA ASP A 124 18.64 -0.55 -2.26
C ASP A 124 19.71 0.49 -2.63
N LEU A 125 20.34 1.09 -1.63
CA LEU A 125 21.39 2.10 -1.80
C LEU A 125 22.80 1.54 -1.58
N ASP A 126 22.93 0.29 -1.21
CA ASP A 126 24.21 -0.36 -0.87
C ASP A 126 24.86 -1.09 -2.07
N MET A 127 24.51 -0.69 -3.31
CA MET A 127 25.15 -1.21 -4.53
C MET A 127 26.24 -0.29 -5.07
#